data_8fbabf20f3da0d10731e7267f63ac926
#
_entry.id   8fbabf20f3da0d10731e7267f63ac926
#
_cell.length_a   1.000
_cell.length_b   1.000
_cell.length_c   1.000
_cell.angle_alpha   90.00
_cell.angle_beta   90.00
_cell.angle_gamma   90.00
#
_symmetry.space_group_name_H-M   'P 1'
#
loop_
_entity.id
_entity.type
_entity.pdbx_description
1 polymer ?
#
loop_
_entity_poly.entity_id
_entity_poly.type
_entity_poly.pdbx_seq_one_letter_code
_entity_poly.pdbx_strand_id
1 'polypeptide(L)' 'MKVRHTQFGVGTVISVERLDDDTKLVVRFADVGQKTLRAKYARSQLA' A
#
# COMPACT_ATOMS: atom_id res chain seq x y z
N MET A 1 2.04 1.51 9.87
CA MET A 1 0.69 1.88 9.44
C MET A 1 0.06 0.75 8.65
N LYS A 2 -1.19 0.45 8.92
CA LYS A 2 -1.88 -0.65 8.27
C LYS A 2 -2.78 -0.16 7.16
N VAL A 3 -2.93 -0.96 6.14
CA VAL A 3 -3.82 -0.68 5.02
C VAL A 3 -4.70 -1.90 4.75
N ARG A 4 -5.82 -1.67 4.08
CA ARG A 4 -6.70 -2.75 3.65
C ARG A 4 -6.87 -2.68 2.15
N HIS A 5 -6.60 -3.79 1.50
CA HIS A 5 -6.74 -3.89 0.05
C HIS A 5 -7.83 -4.91 -0.28
N THR A 6 -8.67 -4.58 -1.26
CA THR A 6 -9.79 -5.44 -1.61
C THR A 6 -9.35 -6.82 -2.10
N GLN A 7 -8.20 -6.89 -2.75
CA GLN A 7 -7.69 -8.15 -3.29
C GLN A 7 -6.67 -8.82 -2.38
N PHE A 8 -5.85 -8.00 -1.68
CA PHE A 8 -4.72 -8.54 -0.92
C PHE A 8 -4.98 -8.62 0.57
N GLY A 9 -6.06 -8.01 1.05
CA GLY A 9 -6.39 -8.04 2.46
C GLY A 9 -5.67 -6.97 3.26
N VAL A 10 -5.41 -7.25 4.52
CA VAL A 10 -4.74 -6.31 5.42
C VAL A 10 -3.24 -6.44 5.28
N GLY A 11 -2.57 -5.30 5.18
CA GLY A 11 -1.12 -5.25 5.10
C GLY A 11 -0.54 -4.16 5.99
N THR A 12 0.78 -4.15 6.11
CA THR A 12 1.50 -3.14 6.88
C THR A 12 2.40 -2.36 5.93
N VAL A 13 2.33 -1.03 6.00
CA VAL A 13 3.21 -0.17 5.21
C VAL A 13 4.60 -0.23 5.82
N ILE A 14 5.57 -0.65 5.02
CA ILE A 14 6.95 -0.75 5.47
C ILE A 14 7.84 0.35 4.87
N SER A 15 7.39 0.99 3.79
CA SER A 15 8.16 2.08 3.19
C SER A 15 7.23 3.01 2.43
N VAL A 16 7.55 4.28 2.45
CA VAL A 16 6.81 5.31 1.72
C VAL A 16 7.81 6.17 0.97
N GLU A 17 7.59 6.33 -0.32
CA GLU A 17 8.42 7.19 -1.15
C GLU A 17 7.52 8.19 -1.86
N ARG A 18 7.81 9.48 -1.65
CA ARG A 18 7.04 10.54 -2.29
C ARG A 18 7.63 10.85 -3.66
N LEU A 19 6.76 10.83 -4.66
CA LEU A 19 7.10 11.17 -6.03
C LEU A 19 6.48 12.53 -6.35
N ASP A 20 6.80 13.08 -7.52
CA ASP A 20 6.35 14.41 -7.88
C ASP A 20 4.84 14.57 -7.82
N ASP A 21 4.11 13.60 -8.35
CA ASP A 21 2.65 13.67 -8.42
C ASP A 21 1.97 12.45 -7.81
N ASP A 22 2.69 11.69 -7.01
CA ASP A 22 2.15 10.44 -6.47
C ASP A 22 2.94 10.03 -5.23
N THR A 23 2.51 8.97 -4.57
CA THR A 23 3.21 8.39 -3.46
C THR A 23 3.31 6.89 -3.67
N LYS A 24 4.52 6.37 -3.58
CA LYS A 24 4.77 4.94 -3.71
C LYS A 24 4.79 4.33 -2.32
N LEU A 25 4.01 3.29 -2.13
CA LEU A 25 3.92 2.58 -0.86
C LEU A 25 4.40 1.15 -1.06
N VAL A 26 5.29 0.70 -0.19
CA VAL A 26 5.65 -0.70 -0.13
C VAL A 26 4.93 -1.30 1.06
N VAL A 27 4.08 -2.27 0.81
CA VAL A 27 3.20 -2.84 1.81
C VAL A 27 3.43 -4.35 1.87
N ARG A 28 3.51 -4.86 3.09
CA ARG A 28 3.66 -6.28 3.32
C ARG A 28 2.31 -6.86 3.71
N PHE A 29 1.81 -7.76 2.88
CA PHE A 29 0.55 -8.46 3.15
C PHE A 29 0.83 -9.86 3.66
N ALA A 30 -0.02 -10.33 4.57
CA ALA A 30 0.15 -11.64 5.18
C ALA A 30 0.02 -12.77 4.16
N ASP A 31 -0.89 -12.62 3.20
CA ASP A 31 -1.18 -13.70 2.26
C ASP A 31 -0.31 -13.68 1.01
N VAL A 32 0.01 -12.48 0.51
CA VAL A 32 0.68 -12.36 -0.79
C VAL A 32 2.08 -11.79 -0.71
N GLY A 33 2.53 -11.44 0.50
CA GLY A 33 3.87 -10.89 0.69
C GLY A 33 3.96 -9.42 0.35
N GLN A 34 5.15 -8.99 -0.04
CA GLN A 34 5.42 -7.59 -0.26
C GLN A 34 4.94 -7.14 -1.64
N LYS A 35 4.21 -6.02 -1.65
CA LYS A 35 3.70 -5.43 -2.89
C LYS A 35 3.99 -3.94 -2.89
N THR A 36 4.18 -3.38 -4.08
CA THR A 36 4.34 -1.95 -4.26
C THR A 36 3.04 -1.36 -4.78
N LEU A 37 2.52 -0.37 -4.07
CA LEU A 37 1.27 0.28 -4.41
C LEU A 37 1.50 1.77 -4.65
N ARG A 38 0.65 2.37 -5.49
CA ARG A 38 0.64 3.81 -5.69
C ARG A 38 -0.57 4.39 -4.98
N ALA A 39 -0.35 5.40 -4.14
CA ALA A 39 -1.45 6.04 -3.41
C ALA A 39 -2.51 6.60 -4.35
N LYS A 40 -2.09 7.04 -5.53
CA LYS A 40 -2.99 7.54 -6.55
C LYS A 40 -4.09 6.54 -6.89
N TYR A 41 -3.76 5.24 -6.88
CA TYR A 41 -4.73 4.20 -7.22
C TYR A 41 -5.30 3.50 -6.00
N ALA A 42 -4.68 3.65 -4.85
CA ALA A 42 -5.05 2.89 -3.65
C ALA A 42 -5.52 3.76 -2.50
N ARG A 43 -5.66 5.06 -2.69
CA ARG A 43 -5.99 5.96 -1.57
C ARG A 43 -7.32 5.61 -0.92
N SER A 44 -8.28 5.10 -1.68
CA SER A 44 -9.57 4.70 -1.13
C SER A 44 -9.47 3.41 -0.31
N GLN A 45 -8.34 2.72 -0.41
CA GLN A 45 -8.09 1.48 0.30
C GLN A 45 -7.29 1.72 1.58
N LEU A 46 -6.78 2.92 1.79
CA LEU A 46 -6.01 3.24 2.99
C LEU A 46 -6.96 3.42 4.17
N ALA A 47 -6.60 2.80 5.26
CA ALA A 47 -7.40 2.89 6.48
C ALA A 47 -7.25 4.24 7.17
#